data_d4e24ee0c500fc114c25ecb5a54ef2ed
#
_entry.id   d4e24ee0c500fc114c25ecb5a54ef2ed
#
_cell.length_a   1.000
_cell.length_b   1.000
_cell.length_c   1.000
_cell.angle_alpha   90.00
_cell.angle_beta   90.00
_cell.angle_gamma   90.00
#
_symmetry.space_group_name_H-M   'P 1'
#
loop_
_entity.id
_entity.type
_entity.pdbx_description
1 polymer ?
#
loop_
_entity_poly.entity_id
_entity_poly.type
_entity_poly.pdbx_seq_one_letter_code
_entity_poly.pdbx_strand_id
1 'polypeptide(L)'
;MKNRHCAIAERVLPGLLLVILLNGCSALQGHSRTGSRDHAFIVYWPPPENSKQLRLAVKDLIDMQGVVTTAGSEYVANTSPPASQDAKCLELARERNVQIVGKTNLTEFAVTVSGKNEYFGTPRNRLDGKHKFIPGGSSSGSAVAVETGMADVAFGTDTAGSIRLPAACCGVCGLKTTFGLVPIKGVFPISPKHLDTVGPMAKDMTHLVQGMDLLQRGFSAQYESAVAANPSAKDIRIGRLYLDGTDSAIDKALDDALAAKRFKVIKLDQAFKAKWEQAQKDGKTVAFADVWFNDQKYADKKGVRGATKTIINLGKLDSTNNYKDALKRQAAWQHDLRQVFKKVDFIALPTLQKLPPKFPFFGRTVVFELQVFNTQNTTAVNFAGNPALAMPIPMPVKGKTVPVTSLQLVGRRLSEAELLNAGRLIEAARTQADRGAE
;
A
#
# COMPACT_ATOMS: atom_id res chain seq x y z
N MET A 1 88.58 -26.44 -5.70
CA MET A 1 88.15 -26.83 -4.38
C MET A 1 86.81 -26.12 -4.13
N LYS A 2 85.73 -26.84 -4.35
CA LYS A 2 84.78 -27.34 -3.37
C LYS A 2 84.29 -26.26 -2.36
N ASN A 3 83.05 -25.75 -2.48
CA ASN A 3 82.05 -26.14 -1.52
C ASN A 3 80.65 -25.68 -1.93
N ARG A 4 79.74 -26.62 -1.75
CA ARG A 4 78.30 -26.58 -1.81
C ARG A 4 77.76 -25.82 -0.59
N HIS A 5 76.64 -25.06 -0.79
CA HIS A 5 75.54 -24.93 0.16
C HIS A 5 74.37 -24.39 -0.66
N CYS A 6 73.50 -25.17 -0.97
CA CYS A 6 72.28 -25.65 -0.31
C CYS A 6 71.13 -24.63 -0.36
N ALA A 7 70.24 -24.88 -1.31
CA ALA A 7 68.97 -24.24 -1.49
C ALA A 7 67.98 -24.74 -0.43
N ILE A 8 67.37 -23.84 0.32
CA ILE A 8 66.03 -24.05 0.95
C ILE A 8 65.47 -22.62 1.20
N ALA A 9 64.54 -22.22 0.37
CA ALA A 9 63.46 -21.27 0.77
C ALA A 9 62.68 -20.83 -0.48
N GLU A 10 61.84 -21.67 -0.95
CA GLU A 10 60.75 -21.28 -1.85
C GLU A 10 59.70 -22.39 -1.84
N ARG A 11 58.73 -22.27 -0.93
CA ARG A 11 57.43 -22.96 -1.00
C ARG A 11 56.55 -22.60 0.21
N VAL A 12 56.16 -21.35 0.32
CA VAL A 12 54.93 -20.99 1.09
C VAL A 12 54.43 -19.66 0.51
N LEU A 13 53.54 -19.72 -0.42
CA LEU A 13 52.42 -18.82 -0.68
C LEU A 13 51.90 -19.09 -2.11
N PRO A 14 50.90 -19.90 -2.24
CA PRO A 14 49.71 -19.47 -2.97
C PRO A 14 48.41 -20.04 -2.36
N GLY A 15 48.32 -20.12 -1.03
CA GLY A 15 47.12 -20.65 -0.38
C GLY A 15 46.13 -19.60 0.13
N LEU A 16 46.55 -18.31 0.25
CA LEU A 16 45.72 -17.29 0.89
C LEU A 16 44.98 -16.36 -0.06
N LEU A 17 45.25 -16.43 -1.38
CA LEU A 17 44.56 -15.60 -2.38
C LEU A 17 43.33 -16.25 -3.03
N LEU A 18 43.11 -17.55 -2.78
CA LEU A 18 41.99 -18.29 -3.37
C LEU A 18 40.75 -18.35 -2.46
N VAL A 19 40.86 -17.97 -1.18
CA VAL A 19 39.73 -17.98 -0.23
C VAL A 19 38.95 -16.66 -0.23
N ILE A 20 39.55 -15.57 -0.71
CA ILE A 20 38.85 -14.26 -0.78
C ILE A 20 38.00 -14.11 -2.05
N LEU A 21 38.25 -14.92 -3.09
CA LEU A 21 37.48 -14.90 -4.36
C LEU A 21 36.25 -15.83 -4.33
N LEU A 22 36.08 -16.69 -3.33
CA LEU A 22 34.95 -17.61 -3.25
C LEU A 22 33.78 -17.06 -2.38
N ASN A 23 33.98 -15.98 -1.66
CA ASN A 23 32.90 -15.32 -0.92
C ASN A 23 32.25 -14.15 -1.69
N GLY A 24 32.72 -13.81 -2.89
CA GLY A 24 32.16 -12.77 -3.75
C GLY A 24 31.19 -13.27 -4.82
N CYS A 25 31.06 -14.59 -5.02
CA CYS A 25 30.22 -15.15 -6.10
C CYS A 25 28.86 -15.72 -5.66
N SER A 26 28.48 -15.60 -4.39
CA SER A 26 27.13 -16.03 -3.95
C SER A 26 26.02 -15.00 -4.20
N ALA A 27 26.34 -13.81 -4.73
CA ALA A 27 25.37 -12.77 -5.07
C ALA A 27 24.83 -12.86 -6.52
N LEU A 28 25.31 -13.80 -7.33
CA LEU A 28 24.86 -14.02 -8.71
C LEU A 28 24.16 -15.37 -8.89
N GLN A 29 23.55 -15.90 -7.81
CA GLN A 29 22.63 -17.01 -7.97
C GLN A 29 21.36 -16.50 -8.62
N GLY A 30 21.12 -17.03 -9.79
CA GLY A 30 20.08 -16.72 -10.73
C GLY A 30 18.73 -16.43 -10.07
N HIS A 31 18.04 -15.50 -10.64
CA HIS A 31 16.63 -15.23 -10.43
C HIS A 31 15.84 -16.52 -10.68
N SER A 32 15.84 -17.44 -9.72
CA SER A 32 14.87 -18.50 -9.74
C SER A 32 13.53 -17.80 -9.61
N ARG A 33 12.75 -17.80 -10.67
CA ARG A 33 11.31 -17.52 -10.67
C ARG A 33 10.62 -18.61 -9.83
N THR A 34 10.99 -18.76 -8.58
CA THR A 34 10.22 -19.51 -7.63
C THR A 34 8.99 -18.67 -7.40
N GLY A 35 7.96 -18.93 -8.24
CA GLY A 35 6.68 -18.28 -8.11
C GLY A 35 6.27 -18.38 -6.65
N SER A 36 6.26 -17.25 -5.96
CA SER A 36 5.78 -17.23 -4.59
C SER A 36 4.34 -17.72 -4.59
N ARG A 37 3.94 -18.39 -3.54
CA ARG A 37 2.57 -18.81 -3.33
C ARG A 37 1.65 -17.63 -3.64
N ASP A 38 0.68 -17.83 -4.57
CA ASP A 38 -0.30 -16.83 -4.98
C ASP A 38 0.25 -15.56 -5.69
N HIS A 39 1.45 -15.61 -6.27
CA HIS A 39 2.09 -14.47 -6.96
C HIS A 39 2.22 -13.19 -6.12
N ALA A 40 2.22 -13.32 -4.78
CA ALA A 40 2.33 -12.17 -3.90
C ALA A 40 3.70 -11.46 -3.99
N PHE A 41 4.75 -12.20 -4.33
CA PHE A 41 6.12 -11.67 -4.41
C PHE A 41 6.71 -11.80 -5.81
N ILE A 42 7.52 -10.81 -6.19
CA ILE A 42 8.44 -10.87 -7.33
C ILE A 42 9.72 -11.60 -6.92
N VAL A 43 10.23 -11.27 -5.72
CA VAL A 43 11.34 -11.98 -5.08
C VAL A 43 10.94 -12.32 -3.66
N TYR A 44 11.03 -13.58 -3.29
CA TYR A 44 10.69 -14.06 -1.95
C TYR A 44 11.87 -14.73 -1.27
N TRP A 45 12.15 -14.31 -0.03
CA TRP A 45 13.16 -14.87 0.85
C TRP A 45 12.45 -15.47 2.06
N PRO A 46 12.17 -16.77 2.07
CA PRO A 46 11.46 -17.40 3.18
C PRO A 46 12.24 -17.18 4.49
N PRO A 47 11.54 -16.84 5.59
CA PRO A 47 12.20 -16.72 6.88
C PRO A 47 12.74 -18.10 7.33
N PRO A 48 13.77 -18.12 8.20
CA PRO A 48 14.21 -19.35 8.86
C PRO A 48 13.03 -20.03 9.58
N GLU A 49 13.04 -21.36 9.60
CA GLU A 49 12.07 -22.12 10.41
C GLU A 49 12.16 -21.66 11.87
N ASN A 50 11.00 -21.45 12.51
CA ASN A 50 10.89 -20.97 13.89
C ASN A 50 11.39 -19.53 14.17
N SER A 51 11.62 -18.70 13.16
CA SER A 51 11.89 -17.28 13.37
C SER A 51 10.69 -16.60 14.05
N LYS A 52 10.97 -15.87 15.15
CA LYS A 52 10.00 -15.03 15.86
C LYS A 52 10.11 -13.54 15.47
N GLN A 53 11.01 -13.22 14.55
CA GLN A 53 11.17 -11.85 14.07
C GLN A 53 9.96 -11.42 13.25
N LEU A 54 9.61 -10.13 13.38
CA LEU A 54 8.58 -9.51 12.54
C LEU A 54 8.96 -9.65 11.06
N ARG A 55 8.06 -10.23 10.26
CA ARG A 55 8.25 -10.44 8.83
C ARG A 55 7.73 -9.23 8.05
N LEU A 56 8.66 -8.51 7.41
CA LEU A 56 8.36 -7.34 6.61
C LEU A 56 8.46 -7.68 5.12
N ALA A 57 7.39 -7.43 4.37
CA ALA A 57 7.39 -7.43 2.91
C ALA A 57 7.48 -6.00 2.37
N VAL A 58 8.17 -5.79 1.25
CA VAL A 58 8.44 -4.46 0.71
C VAL A 58 7.94 -4.38 -0.73
N LYS A 59 7.04 -3.44 -1.03
CA LYS A 59 6.54 -3.23 -2.40
C LYS A 59 7.68 -2.95 -3.39
N ASP A 60 7.61 -3.55 -4.57
CA ASP A 60 8.67 -3.44 -5.57
C ASP A 60 8.67 -2.09 -6.35
N LEU A 61 8.31 -1.02 -5.65
CA LEU A 61 8.62 0.39 -5.96
C LEU A 61 9.64 0.98 -4.99
N ILE A 62 9.97 0.27 -3.92
CA ILE A 62 10.84 0.74 -2.85
C ILE A 62 12.21 0.11 -3.04
N ASP A 63 13.25 0.92 -3.23
CA ASP A 63 14.60 0.45 -3.45
C ASP A 63 15.13 -0.34 -2.26
N MET A 64 15.76 -1.46 -2.56
CA MET A 64 16.54 -2.24 -1.61
C MET A 64 17.92 -2.46 -2.19
N GLN A 65 18.97 -2.13 -1.44
CA GLN A 65 20.35 -2.25 -1.88
C GLN A 65 20.66 -3.66 -2.41
N GLY A 66 21.26 -3.71 -3.60
CA GLY A 66 21.62 -4.97 -4.26
C GLY A 66 20.47 -5.69 -4.97
N VAL A 67 19.23 -5.15 -4.95
CA VAL A 67 18.05 -5.74 -5.58
C VAL A 67 17.50 -4.80 -6.64
N VAL A 68 17.09 -5.35 -7.80
CA VAL A 68 16.44 -4.54 -8.85
C VAL A 68 15.05 -4.13 -8.38
N THR A 69 14.73 -2.84 -8.46
CA THR A 69 13.36 -2.34 -8.33
C THR A 69 12.73 -2.33 -9.72
N THR A 70 11.82 -3.29 -9.95
CA THR A 70 11.27 -3.54 -11.29
C THR A 70 10.06 -2.68 -11.62
N ALA A 71 9.46 -2.03 -10.64
CA ALA A 71 8.15 -1.35 -10.77
C ALA A 71 7.06 -2.25 -11.40
N GLY A 72 7.15 -3.57 -11.21
CA GLY A 72 6.24 -4.55 -11.81
C GLY A 72 6.35 -4.65 -13.34
N SER A 73 7.38 -4.09 -13.97
CA SER A 73 7.55 -3.98 -15.42
C SER A 73 8.61 -4.94 -15.95
N GLU A 74 8.29 -5.66 -17.04
CA GLU A 74 9.25 -6.45 -17.79
C GLU A 74 10.41 -5.60 -18.33
N TYR A 75 10.09 -4.40 -18.82
CA TYR A 75 11.11 -3.49 -19.36
C TYR A 75 12.11 -3.10 -18.28
N VAL A 76 11.62 -2.62 -17.13
CA VAL A 76 12.49 -2.17 -16.03
C VAL A 76 13.27 -3.34 -15.43
N ALA A 77 12.65 -4.51 -15.27
CA ALA A 77 13.30 -5.72 -14.78
C ALA A 77 14.52 -6.13 -15.60
N ASN A 78 14.45 -5.92 -16.93
CA ASN A 78 15.49 -6.33 -17.86
C ASN A 78 16.54 -5.23 -18.16
N THR A 79 16.27 -3.97 -17.78
CA THR A 79 17.12 -2.83 -18.17
C THR A 79 17.71 -2.05 -17.02
N SER A 80 17.16 -2.18 -15.81
CA SER A 80 17.64 -1.44 -14.65
C SER A 80 18.67 -2.23 -13.85
N PRO A 81 19.73 -1.57 -13.34
CA PRO A 81 20.66 -2.19 -12.41
C PRO A 81 20.00 -2.38 -11.03
N PRO A 82 20.58 -3.24 -10.17
CA PRO A 82 20.23 -3.29 -8.76
C PRO A 82 20.38 -1.91 -8.09
N ALA A 83 19.50 -1.60 -7.14
CA ALA A 83 19.59 -0.35 -6.39
C ALA A 83 20.91 -0.24 -5.62
N SER A 84 21.55 0.92 -5.70
CA SER A 84 22.84 1.17 -5.03
C SER A 84 22.72 1.39 -3.51
N GLN A 85 21.53 1.72 -3.03
CA GLN A 85 21.20 1.97 -1.63
C GLN A 85 19.75 1.62 -1.33
N ASP A 86 19.44 1.43 -0.04
CA ASP A 86 18.05 1.30 0.41
C ASP A 86 17.30 2.63 0.27
N ALA A 87 15.99 2.55 0.01
CA ALA A 87 15.11 3.69 0.17
C ALA A 87 15.10 4.19 1.61
N LYS A 88 15.00 5.51 1.80
CA LYS A 88 15.06 6.13 3.14
C LYS A 88 14.00 5.60 4.11
N CYS A 89 12.83 5.19 3.60
CA CYS A 89 11.77 4.59 4.42
C CYS A 89 12.11 3.21 5.01
N LEU A 90 13.22 2.55 4.58
CA LEU A 90 13.67 1.27 5.15
C LEU A 90 14.68 1.42 6.30
N GLU A 91 15.11 2.63 6.61
CA GLU A 91 16.18 2.88 7.60
C GLU A 91 15.87 2.25 8.97
N LEU A 92 14.68 2.50 9.53
CA LEU A 92 14.29 1.93 10.82
C LEU A 92 14.10 0.42 10.78
N ALA A 93 13.62 -0.12 9.67
CA ALA A 93 13.49 -1.56 9.49
C ALA A 93 14.87 -2.25 9.49
N ARG A 94 15.89 -1.62 8.89
CA ARG A 94 17.28 -2.11 8.92
C ARG A 94 17.90 -1.96 10.31
N GLU A 95 17.73 -0.81 10.96
CA GLU A 95 18.24 -0.58 12.31
C GLU A 95 17.70 -1.61 13.32
N ARG A 96 16.42 -1.97 13.19
CA ARG A 96 15.75 -2.91 14.09
C ARG A 96 15.92 -4.37 13.69
N ASN A 97 16.67 -4.61 12.63
CA ASN A 97 16.97 -5.97 12.13
C ASN A 97 15.74 -6.85 11.97
N VAL A 98 14.62 -6.29 11.42
CA VAL A 98 13.43 -7.08 11.12
C VAL A 98 13.69 -8.03 9.95
N GLN A 99 12.97 -9.14 9.91
CA GLN A 99 13.09 -10.12 8.82
C GLN A 99 12.40 -9.61 7.56
N ILE A 100 13.17 -9.02 6.62
CA ILE A 100 12.62 -8.67 5.30
C ILE A 100 12.46 -9.95 4.49
N VAL A 101 11.22 -10.29 4.11
CA VAL A 101 10.87 -11.54 3.43
C VAL A 101 10.74 -11.43 1.92
N GLY A 102 10.91 -10.24 1.34
CA GLY A 102 10.93 -10.10 -0.10
C GLY A 102 10.39 -8.80 -0.66
N LYS A 103 10.43 -8.71 -2.00
CA LYS A 103 9.84 -7.63 -2.80
C LYS A 103 8.47 -8.06 -3.32
N THR A 104 7.41 -7.36 -2.93
CA THR A 104 6.05 -7.74 -3.31
C THR A 104 5.66 -7.24 -4.69
N ASN A 105 4.83 -8.04 -5.35
CA ASN A 105 4.28 -7.78 -6.66
C ASN A 105 3.31 -6.59 -6.65
N LEU A 106 3.12 -5.98 -7.82
CA LEU A 106 2.29 -4.79 -8.00
C LEU A 106 1.81 -4.68 -9.44
N THR A 107 0.89 -3.78 -9.72
CA THR A 107 0.56 -3.41 -11.10
C THR A 107 1.71 -2.63 -11.73
N GLU A 108 1.95 -2.84 -13.02
CA GLU A 108 3.06 -2.20 -13.74
C GLU A 108 3.05 -0.67 -13.56
N PHE A 109 4.19 -0.08 -13.13
CA PHE A 109 4.38 1.33 -12.75
C PHE A 109 3.37 1.87 -11.72
N ALA A 110 2.62 0.99 -11.08
CA ALA A 110 1.55 1.34 -10.15
C ALA A 110 0.43 2.23 -10.75
N VAL A 111 0.27 2.26 -12.08
CA VAL A 111 -0.69 3.14 -12.77
C VAL A 111 -2.08 2.52 -12.96
N THR A 112 -2.28 1.24 -12.63
CA THR A 112 -3.58 0.56 -12.67
C THR A 112 -4.00 0.08 -11.27
N VAL A 113 -5.29 -0.21 -11.09
CA VAL A 113 -5.91 -0.40 -9.77
C VAL A 113 -6.52 -1.78 -9.55
N SER A 114 -6.61 -2.63 -10.59
CA SER A 114 -7.17 -3.98 -10.45
C SER A 114 -6.22 -4.96 -9.73
N GLY A 115 -4.94 -4.64 -9.67
CA GLY A 115 -3.90 -5.54 -9.14
C GLY A 115 -3.33 -6.49 -10.18
N LYS A 116 -3.73 -6.38 -11.45
CA LYS A 116 -3.26 -7.24 -12.53
C LYS A 116 -1.78 -6.97 -12.83
N ASN A 117 -0.98 -8.04 -12.91
CA ASN A 117 0.36 -8.01 -13.49
C ASN A 117 0.50 -9.18 -14.48
N GLU A 118 0.80 -8.87 -15.75
CA GLU A 118 0.89 -9.87 -16.81
C GLU A 118 2.27 -10.53 -16.90
N TYR A 119 3.30 -9.87 -16.40
CA TYR A 119 4.66 -10.38 -16.49
C TYR A 119 5.02 -11.26 -15.28
N PHE A 120 4.77 -10.79 -14.06
CA PHE A 120 5.08 -11.53 -12.84
C PHE A 120 3.93 -12.43 -12.36
N GLY A 121 2.80 -12.43 -13.08
CA GLY A 121 1.56 -13.05 -12.62
C GLY A 121 0.74 -12.14 -11.71
N THR A 122 -0.56 -12.31 -11.70
CA THR A 122 -1.46 -11.50 -10.85
C THR A 122 -1.59 -12.10 -9.46
N PRO A 123 -1.34 -11.35 -8.39
CA PRO A 123 -1.57 -11.81 -7.02
C PRO A 123 -2.99 -12.32 -6.82
N ARG A 124 -3.16 -13.42 -6.08
CA ARG A 124 -4.45 -14.11 -5.94
C ARG A 124 -5.14 -13.72 -4.64
N ASN A 125 -6.24 -12.99 -4.75
CA ASN A 125 -7.12 -12.71 -3.63
C ASN A 125 -7.77 -14.01 -3.14
N ARG A 126 -7.81 -14.24 -1.83
CA ARG A 126 -8.34 -15.47 -1.23
C ARG A 126 -9.71 -15.32 -0.58
N LEU A 127 -10.29 -14.11 -0.52
CA LEU A 127 -11.57 -13.88 0.14
C LEU A 127 -12.72 -14.76 -0.38
N ASP A 128 -12.72 -15.13 -1.66
CA ASP A 128 -13.77 -15.98 -2.23
C ASP A 128 -13.39 -17.48 -2.36
N GLY A 129 -12.21 -17.87 -1.91
CA GLY A 129 -11.69 -19.24 -2.02
C GLY A 129 -11.48 -19.74 -3.46
N LYS A 130 -12.00 -19.01 -4.46
CA LYS A 130 -11.90 -19.32 -5.90
C LYS A 130 -10.99 -18.33 -6.63
N HIS A 131 -10.42 -17.38 -5.93
CA HIS A 131 -9.51 -16.34 -6.45
C HIS A 131 -10.08 -15.55 -7.65
N LYS A 132 -11.39 -15.32 -7.65
CA LYS A 132 -12.08 -14.62 -8.76
C LYS A 132 -12.07 -13.10 -8.58
N PHE A 133 -12.08 -12.63 -7.33
CA PHE A 133 -12.03 -11.19 -7.04
C PHE A 133 -10.67 -10.61 -7.35
N ILE A 134 -10.66 -9.35 -7.80
CA ILE A 134 -9.40 -8.61 -7.96
C ILE A 134 -8.70 -8.47 -6.60
N PRO A 135 -7.35 -8.54 -6.54
CA PRO A 135 -6.62 -8.23 -5.31
C PRO A 135 -6.59 -6.72 -5.02
N GLY A 136 -7.02 -5.90 -5.98
CA GLY A 136 -6.84 -4.45 -5.92
C GLY A 136 -5.38 -4.05 -6.07
N GLY A 137 -5.13 -2.80 -6.43
CA GLY A 137 -3.79 -2.27 -6.71
C GLY A 137 -3.63 -0.81 -6.28
N SER A 138 -2.41 -0.38 -6.42
CA SER A 138 -1.27 -1.04 -7.06
C SER A 138 -0.49 -1.97 -6.11
N SER A 139 -0.59 -1.87 -4.77
CA SER A 139 0.14 -2.71 -3.80
C SER A 139 -0.51 -4.10 -3.62
N SER A 140 -0.86 -4.77 -4.73
CA SER A 140 -1.59 -6.04 -4.75
C SER A 140 -0.86 -7.17 -4.03
N GLY A 141 0.44 -7.32 -4.31
CA GLY A 141 1.26 -8.34 -3.65
C GLY A 141 1.46 -8.09 -2.17
N SER A 142 1.54 -6.82 -1.74
CA SER A 142 1.63 -6.45 -0.32
C SER A 142 0.37 -6.88 0.45
N ALA A 143 -0.82 -6.63 -0.12
CA ALA A 143 -2.07 -7.05 0.48
C ALA A 143 -2.19 -8.58 0.58
N VAL A 144 -1.89 -9.29 -0.52
CA VAL A 144 -1.95 -10.76 -0.57
C VAL A 144 -0.90 -11.39 0.35
N ALA A 145 0.31 -10.83 0.47
CA ALA A 145 1.33 -11.33 1.38
C ALA A 145 0.88 -11.30 2.86
N VAL A 146 0.16 -10.24 3.25
CA VAL A 146 -0.43 -10.11 4.59
C VAL A 146 -1.65 -11.04 4.75
N GLU A 147 -2.56 -11.05 3.77
CA GLU A 147 -3.75 -11.91 3.77
C GLU A 147 -3.39 -13.39 3.96
N THR A 148 -2.34 -13.85 3.27
CA THR A 148 -1.89 -15.24 3.29
C THR A 148 -0.95 -15.58 4.45
N GLY A 149 -0.60 -14.61 5.30
CA GLY A 149 0.32 -14.79 6.41
C GLY A 149 1.78 -15.01 6.00
N MET A 150 2.17 -14.66 4.76
CA MET A 150 3.57 -14.69 4.33
C MET A 150 4.38 -13.53 4.92
N ALA A 151 3.71 -12.44 5.29
CA ALA A 151 4.27 -11.30 6.02
C ALA A 151 3.32 -10.86 7.14
N ASP A 152 3.89 -10.33 8.23
CA ASP A 152 3.13 -9.73 9.33
C ASP A 152 2.77 -8.29 9.00
N VAL A 153 3.72 -7.59 8.36
CA VAL A 153 3.59 -6.22 7.86
C VAL A 153 4.09 -6.17 6.41
N ALA A 154 3.43 -5.39 5.58
CA ALA A 154 3.92 -5.08 4.25
C ALA A 154 3.94 -3.56 4.03
N PHE A 155 5.03 -3.02 3.48
CA PHE A 155 5.06 -1.65 3.01
C PHE A 155 4.47 -1.55 1.61
N GLY A 156 3.57 -0.58 1.44
CA GLY A 156 2.97 -0.19 0.18
C GLY A 156 3.21 1.28 -0.13
N THR A 157 2.76 1.72 -1.31
CA THR A 157 2.71 3.13 -1.71
C THR A 157 1.28 3.52 -2.05
N ASP A 158 0.90 4.76 -1.77
CA ASP A 158 -0.47 5.25 -2.02
C ASP A 158 -0.42 6.65 -2.65
N THR A 159 -0.76 6.72 -3.93
CA THR A 159 -0.85 7.96 -4.72
C THR A 159 -2.30 8.39 -4.92
N ALA A 160 -3.20 7.42 -5.16
CA ALA A 160 -4.63 7.65 -5.36
C ALA A 160 -5.51 6.60 -4.64
N GLY A 161 -4.91 5.78 -3.74
CA GLY A 161 -5.60 4.71 -3.03
C GLY A 161 -4.83 3.38 -3.00
N SER A 162 -3.59 3.34 -3.49
CA SER A 162 -2.85 2.11 -3.77
C SER A 162 -2.38 1.31 -2.53
N ILE A 163 -2.63 1.75 -1.30
CA ILE A 163 -2.58 0.95 -0.06
C ILE A 163 -4.01 0.54 0.32
N ARG A 164 -4.92 1.52 0.36
CA ARG A 164 -6.27 1.36 0.89
C ARG A 164 -7.16 0.48 0.00
N LEU A 165 -7.05 0.63 -1.33
CA LEU A 165 -7.81 -0.20 -2.26
C LEU A 165 -7.45 -1.69 -2.18
N PRO A 166 -6.17 -2.12 -2.28
CA PRO A 166 -5.85 -3.53 -2.12
C PRO A 166 -6.12 -4.05 -0.71
N ALA A 167 -5.98 -3.22 0.34
CA ALA A 167 -6.40 -3.59 1.69
C ALA A 167 -7.91 -3.90 1.74
N ALA A 168 -8.74 -3.06 1.13
CA ALA A 168 -10.18 -3.29 1.03
C ALA A 168 -10.53 -4.54 0.22
N CYS A 169 -9.81 -4.81 -0.87
CA CYS A 169 -10.05 -5.98 -1.72
C CYS A 169 -9.64 -7.30 -1.06
N CYS A 170 -8.60 -7.31 -0.25
CA CYS A 170 -8.05 -8.52 0.39
C CYS A 170 -8.46 -8.67 1.87
N GLY A 171 -9.32 -7.78 2.40
CA GLY A 171 -9.79 -7.88 3.78
C GLY A 171 -8.70 -7.69 4.85
N VAL A 172 -7.70 -6.87 4.56
CA VAL A 172 -6.63 -6.49 5.49
C VAL A 172 -6.71 -5.01 5.84
N CYS A 173 -5.93 -4.56 6.81
CA CYS A 173 -5.81 -3.15 7.18
C CYS A 173 -4.71 -2.48 6.37
N GLY A 174 -4.93 -1.21 5.98
CA GLY A 174 -3.93 -0.43 5.25
C GLY A 174 -3.98 1.04 5.64
N LEU A 175 -2.83 1.59 6.02
CA LEU A 175 -2.71 2.99 6.41
C LEU A 175 -1.96 3.80 5.35
N LYS A 176 -2.67 4.71 4.71
CA LYS A 176 -2.05 5.81 4.00
C LYS A 176 -1.60 6.85 5.01
N THR A 177 -0.29 7.15 5.06
CA THR A 177 0.27 8.16 5.96
C THR A 177 -0.01 9.58 5.49
N THR A 178 0.21 10.55 6.36
CA THR A 178 0.23 11.98 6.00
C THR A 178 1.29 12.22 4.91
N PHE A 179 0.93 12.98 3.86
CA PHE A 179 1.87 13.36 2.81
C PHE A 179 3.07 14.10 3.41
N GLY A 180 4.28 13.61 3.11
CA GLY A 180 5.54 14.14 3.60
C GLY A 180 5.98 13.61 4.99
N LEU A 181 5.18 12.77 5.67
CA LEU A 181 5.57 12.18 6.96
C LEU A 181 6.68 11.13 6.77
N VAL A 182 6.51 10.23 5.83
CA VAL A 182 7.49 9.19 5.50
C VAL A 182 8.34 9.64 4.31
N PRO A 183 9.67 9.60 4.40
CA PRO A 183 10.54 9.97 3.29
C PRO A 183 10.36 9.02 2.09
N ILE A 184 10.24 9.58 0.88
CA ILE A 184 10.08 8.83 -0.38
C ILE A 184 11.34 8.79 -1.24
N LYS A 185 12.51 9.21 -0.72
CA LYS A 185 13.78 9.05 -1.43
C LYS A 185 14.09 7.56 -1.63
N GLY A 186 14.34 7.14 -2.88
CA GLY A 186 14.51 5.73 -3.25
C GLY A 186 13.19 4.99 -3.47
N VAL A 187 12.08 5.73 -3.63
CA VAL A 187 10.79 5.17 -4.07
C VAL A 187 10.55 5.56 -5.52
N PHE A 188 10.17 4.60 -6.37
CA PHE A 188 9.83 4.87 -7.77
C PHE A 188 8.68 5.89 -7.83
N PRO A 189 8.88 7.05 -8.51
CA PRO A 189 7.95 8.16 -8.41
C PRO A 189 6.73 8.00 -9.32
N ILE A 190 5.55 8.38 -8.81
CA ILE A 190 4.31 8.56 -9.59
C ILE A 190 3.89 10.03 -9.52
N SER A 191 3.66 10.54 -8.32
CA SER A 191 3.29 11.94 -8.02
C SER A 191 4.04 12.42 -6.77
N PRO A 192 5.39 12.49 -6.83
CA PRO A 192 6.21 12.69 -5.63
C PRO A 192 6.07 14.10 -5.01
N LYS A 193 5.61 15.07 -5.81
CA LYS A 193 5.41 16.45 -5.34
C LYS A 193 4.04 16.69 -4.72
N HIS A 194 3.06 15.81 -4.98
CA HIS A 194 1.67 16.11 -4.63
C HIS A 194 0.95 15.02 -3.85
N LEU A 195 1.20 13.71 -4.16
CA LEU A 195 0.30 12.66 -3.71
C LEU A 195 1.00 11.44 -3.10
N ASP A 196 2.24 11.11 -3.49
CA ASP A 196 2.91 9.86 -3.11
C ASP A 196 3.16 9.76 -1.61
N THR A 197 2.75 8.65 -1.03
CA THR A 197 3.04 8.29 0.36
C THR A 197 3.46 6.83 0.45
N VAL A 198 4.27 6.51 1.46
CA VAL A 198 4.56 5.13 1.89
C VAL A 198 3.82 4.85 3.18
N GLY A 199 3.27 3.67 3.32
CA GLY A 199 2.57 3.27 4.54
C GLY A 199 2.47 1.77 4.70
N PRO A 200 2.09 1.28 5.90
CA PRO A 200 2.01 -0.13 6.21
C PRO A 200 0.65 -0.72 5.85
N MET A 201 0.67 -2.02 5.58
CA MET A 201 -0.48 -2.91 5.51
C MET A 201 -0.25 -4.05 6.50
N ALA A 202 -1.29 -4.48 7.20
CA ALA A 202 -1.22 -5.55 8.19
C ALA A 202 -2.59 -6.21 8.39
N LYS A 203 -2.62 -7.36 9.06
CA LYS A 203 -3.86 -8.10 9.31
C LYS A 203 -4.74 -7.42 10.37
N ASP A 204 -4.13 -6.73 11.31
CA ASP A 204 -4.77 -6.10 12.47
C ASP A 204 -4.08 -4.80 12.87
N MET A 205 -4.68 -4.06 13.83
CA MET A 205 -4.15 -2.77 14.30
C MET A 205 -2.83 -2.92 15.04
N THR A 206 -2.59 -4.03 15.74
CA THR A 206 -1.33 -4.25 16.47
C THR A 206 -0.14 -4.29 15.51
N HIS A 207 -0.23 -5.09 14.45
CA HIS A 207 0.82 -5.17 13.44
C HIS A 207 0.90 -3.88 12.60
N LEU A 208 -0.22 -3.17 12.41
CA LEU A 208 -0.20 -1.89 11.69
C LEU A 208 0.57 -0.81 12.48
N VAL A 209 0.42 -0.79 13.82
CA VAL A 209 1.22 0.06 14.72
C VAL A 209 2.71 -0.31 14.65
N GLN A 210 3.05 -1.60 14.66
CA GLN A 210 4.42 -2.06 14.48
C GLN A 210 4.98 -1.59 13.13
N GLY A 211 4.17 -1.69 12.06
CA GLY A 211 4.55 -1.19 10.74
C GLY A 211 4.80 0.31 10.71
N MET A 212 3.99 1.11 11.39
CA MET A 212 4.22 2.55 11.52
C MET A 212 5.48 2.87 12.33
N ASP A 213 5.75 2.10 13.37
CA ASP A 213 6.95 2.29 14.19
C ASP A 213 8.24 2.00 13.40
N LEU A 214 8.16 1.18 12.34
CA LEU A 214 9.25 0.97 11.38
C LEU A 214 9.38 2.11 10.33
N LEU A 215 8.39 2.98 10.20
CA LEU A 215 8.39 4.13 9.29
C LEU A 215 8.64 5.46 10.01
N GLN A 216 8.28 5.55 11.28
CA GLN A 216 8.40 6.75 12.10
C GLN A 216 8.95 6.41 13.49
N ARG A 217 10.11 6.95 13.81
CA ARG A 217 10.75 6.73 15.12
C ARG A 217 9.88 7.23 16.27
N GLY A 218 9.68 6.36 17.28
CA GLY A 218 8.89 6.69 18.46
C GLY A 218 7.38 6.68 18.25
N PHE A 219 6.90 6.09 17.14
CA PHE A 219 5.46 6.02 16.85
C PHE A 219 4.69 5.20 17.91
N SER A 220 5.27 4.12 18.43
CA SER A 220 4.62 3.30 19.48
C SER A 220 4.27 4.14 20.71
N ALA A 221 5.16 5.03 21.19
CA ALA A 221 4.88 5.91 22.32
C ALA A 221 3.79 6.95 22.00
N GLN A 222 3.74 7.46 20.76
CA GLN A 222 2.66 8.36 20.32
C GLN A 222 1.32 7.61 20.32
N TYR A 223 1.31 6.35 19.85
CA TYR A 223 0.11 5.52 19.86
C TYR A 223 -0.38 5.20 21.27
N GLU A 224 0.52 4.83 22.18
CA GLU A 224 0.17 4.60 23.60
C GLU A 224 -0.45 5.86 24.24
N SER A 225 0.11 7.04 23.96
CA SER A 225 -0.45 8.32 24.38
C SER A 225 -1.84 8.58 23.82
N ALA A 226 -2.07 8.27 22.54
CA ALA A 226 -3.38 8.39 21.89
C ALA A 226 -4.41 7.41 22.49
N VAL A 227 -4.00 6.19 22.83
CA VAL A 227 -4.83 5.21 23.53
C VAL A 227 -5.20 5.69 24.92
N ALA A 228 -4.24 6.22 25.68
CA ALA A 228 -4.50 6.75 27.03
C ALA A 228 -5.44 7.97 27.00
N ALA A 229 -5.28 8.86 26.02
CA ALA A 229 -6.13 10.04 25.86
C ALA A 229 -7.58 9.68 25.47
N ASN A 230 -7.78 8.64 24.65
CA ASN A 230 -9.10 8.23 24.16
C ASN A 230 -9.27 6.70 24.29
N PRO A 231 -9.46 6.18 25.51
CA PRO A 231 -9.59 4.75 25.75
C PRO A 231 -10.93 4.17 25.26
N SER A 232 -11.92 5.03 24.99
CA SER A 232 -13.30 4.66 24.63
C SER A 232 -13.77 5.41 23.37
N ALA A 233 -14.60 4.74 22.57
CA ALA A 233 -15.17 5.30 21.35
C ALA A 233 -16.25 6.38 21.61
N LYS A 234 -16.91 6.37 22.78
CA LYS A 234 -18.04 7.26 23.09
C LYS A 234 -17.70 8.75 23.10
N ASP A 235 -16.43 9.11 23.22
CA ASP A 235 -15.97 10.50 23.22
C ASP A 235 -15.44 10.94 21.85
N ILE A 236 -15.31 10.01 20.89
CA ILE A 236 -14.84 10.26 19.55
C ILE A 236 -16.01 10.64 18.64
N ARG A 237 -15.87 11.76 17.93
CA ARG A 237 -16.86 12.29 16.98
C ARG A 237 -16.49 11.85 15.56
N ILE A 238 -17.39 11.15 14.90
CA ILE A 238 -17.21 10.66 13.53
C ILE A 238 -18.12 11.44 12.57
N GLY A 239 -17.54 12.15 11.62
CA GLY A 239 -18.25 12.73 10.49
C GLY A 239 -18.56 11.66 9.44
N ARG A 240 -19.80 11.18 9.37
CA ARG A 240 -20.20 10.15 8.40
C ARG A 240 -20.56 10.81 7.06
N LEU A 241 -19.80 10.44 6.01
CA LEU A 241 -20.00 10.93 4.64
C LEU A 241 -20.66 9.83 3.81
N TYR A 242 -21.83 10.14 3.22
CA TYR A 242 -22.56 9.28 2.30
C TYR A 242 -22.36 9.77 0.87
N LEU A 243 -21.86 8.90 0.00
CA LEU A 243 -21.61 9.21 -1.41
C LEU A 243 -22.58 8.48 -2.31
N ASP A 244 -23.04 9.13 -3.38
CA ASP A 244 -23.95 8.55 -4.34
C ASP A 244 -23.31 7.34 -5.05
N GLY A 245 -24.13 6.34 -5.39
CA GLY A 245 -23.66 5.12 -6.03
C GLY A 245 -23.03 4.10 -5.08
N THR A 246 -22.96 4.39 -3.78
CA THR A 246 -22.58 3.40 -2.76
C THR A 246 -23.69 2.36 -2.59
N ASP A 247 -23.32 1.07 -2.51
CA ASP A 247 -24.24 -0.01 -2.16
C ASP A 247 -24.78 0.24 -0.75
N SER A 248 -26.11 0.23 -0.61
CA SER A 248 -26.80 0.48 0.67
C SER A 248 -26.41 -0.53 1.76
N ALA A 249 -26.10 -1.78 1.37
CA ALA A 249 -25.64 -2.78 2.31
C ALA A 249 -24.24 -2.46 2.87
N ILE A 250 -23.38 -1.81 2.07
CA ILE A 250 -22.08 -1.33 2.51
C ILE A 250 -22.27 -0.17 3.51
N ASP A 251 -23.09 0.83 3.17
CA ASP A 251 -23.37 1.94 4.09
C ASP A 251 -23.93 1.42 5.42
N LYS A 252 -24.90 0.49 5.36
CA LYS A 252 -25.46 -0.13 6.56
C LYS A 252 -24.41 -0.85 7.40
N ALA A 253 -23.52 -1.63 6.79
CA ALA A 253 -22.47 -2.35 7.53
C ALA A 253 -21.53 -1.39 8.26
N LEU A 254 -21.19 -0.26 7.65
CA LEU A 254 -20.36 0.78 8.28
C LEU A 254 -21.12 1.45 9.43
N ASP A 255 -22.39 1.80 9.23
CA ASP A 255 -23.21 2.44 10.26
C ASP A 255 -23.40 1.51 11.47
N ASP A 256 -23.67 0.22 11.24
CA ASP A 256 -23.76 -0.79 12.29
C ASP A 256 -22.43 -0.93 13.06
N ALA A 257 -21.29 -0.94 12.38
CA ALA A 257 -19.97 -1.04 13.01
C ALA A 257 -19.65 0.18 13.90
N LEU A 258 -20.00 1.38 13.47
CA LEU A 258 -19.82 2.61 14.23
C LEU A 258 -20.78 2.67 15.44
N ALA A 259 -22.06 2.30 15.25
CA ALA A 259 -23.08 2.28 16.29
C ALA A 259 -22.76 1.25 17.40
N ALA A 260 -22.29 0.05 17.03
CA ALA A 260 -21.91 -1.01 17.97
C ALA A 260 -20.85 -0.56 18.99
N LYS A 261 -20.04 0.45 18.67
CA LYS A 261 -19.00 1.02 19.55
C LYS A 261 -19.41 2.33 20.20
N ARG A 262 -20.62 2.82 19.93
CA ARG A 262 -21.16 4.06 20.51
C ARG A 262 -20.35 5.32 20.17
N PHE A 263 -19.74 5.36 18.97
CA PHE A 263 -19.17 6.60 18.45
C PHE A 263 -20.25 7.69 18.32
N LYS A 264 -19.85 8.94 18.54
CA LYS A 264 -20.73 10.09 18.26
C LYS A 264 -20.74 10.37 16.76
N VAL A 265 -21.71 9.81 16.05
CA VAL A 265 -21.81 9.95 14.59
C VAL A 265 -22.56 11.21 14.21
N ILE A 266 -21.96 12.05 13.37
CA ILE A 266 -22.51 13.29 12.83
C ILE A 266 -22.57 13.13 11.30
N LYS A 267 -23.76 13.20 10.72
CA LYS A 267 -23.91 13.17 9.26
C LYS A 267 -23.35 14.46 8.66
N LEU A 268 -22.42 14.33 7.72
CA LEU A 268 -21.89 15.45 6.95
C LEU A 268 -22.91 15.89 5.88
N ASP A 269 -22.97 17.17 5.61
CA ASP A 269 -23.98 17.77 4.74
C ASP A 269 -23.65 17.65 3.24
N GLN A 270 -24.63 18.01 2.42
CA GLN A 270 -24.50 17.96 0.95
C GLN A 270 -23.45 18.95 0.41
N ALA A 271 -23.26 20.08 1.10
CA ALA A 271 -22.25 21.06 0.68
C ALA A 271 -20.84 20.47 0.84
N PHE A 272 -20.57 19.75 1.93
CA PHE A 272 -19.29 19.07 2.11
C PHE A 272 -19.13 17.88 1.13
N LYS A 273 -20.20 17.12 0.87
CA LYS A 273 -20.21 16.05 -0.12
C LYS A 273 -19.77 16.57 -1.51
N ALA A 274 -20.37 17.68 -1.98
CA ALA A 274 -20.01 18.27 -3.28
C ALA A 274 -18.53 18.70 -3.34
N LYS A 275 -17.98 19.24 -2.23
CA LYS A 275 -16.55 19.56 -2.11
C LYS A 275 -15.66 18.32 -2.17
N TRP A 276 -16.07 17.24 -1.50
CA TRP A 276 -15.38 15.94 -1.56
C TRP A 276 -15.32 15.39 -2.99
N GLU A 277 -16.46 15.39 -3.69
CA GLU A 277 -16.57 14.91 -5.06
C GLU A 277 -15.69 15.73 -6.03
N GLN A 278 -15.67 17.07 -5.85
CA GLN A 278 -14.75 17.92 -6.62
C GLN A 278 -13.29 17.61 -6.32
N ALA A 279 -12.92 17.45 -5.05
CA ALA A 279 -11.56 17.08 -4.65
C ALA A 279 -11.15 15.69 -5.15
N GLN A 280 -12.09 14.75 -5.21
CA GLN A 280 -11.89 13.43 -5.80
C GLN A 280 -11.55 13.54 -7.29
N LYS A 281 -12.25 14.41 -8.03
CA LYS A 281 -12.01 14.70 -9.45
C LYS A 281 -10.66 15.40 -9.65
N ASP A 282 -10.37 16.44 -8.87
CA ASP A 282 -9.12 17.19 -8.95
C ASP A 282 -7.90 16.31 -8.64
N GLY A 283 -7.98 15.48 -7.60
CA GLY A 283 -6.92 14.54 -7.25
C GLY A 283 -6.67 13.50 -8.35
N LYS A 284 -7.73 13.03 -9.04
CA LYS A 284 -7.59 12.15 -10.21
C LYS A 284 -6.84 12.86 -11.35
N THR A 285 -7.23 14.09 -11.67
CA THR A 285 -6.55 14.91 -12.70
C THR A 285 -5.06 15.07 -12.37
N VAL A 286 -4.72 15.39 -11.11
CA VAL A 286 -3.31 15.53 -10.70
C VAL A 286 -2.58 14.19 -10.80
N ALA A 287 -3.19 13.09 -10.35
CA ALA A 287 -2.57 11.76 -10.41
C ALA A 287 -2.26 11.33 -11.85
N PHE A 288 -3.21 11.49 -12.78
CA PHE A 288 -3.00 11.15 -14.19
C PHE A 288 -1.97 12.04 -14.87
N ALA A 289 -2.01 13.35 -14.64
CA ALA A 289 -1.03 14.28 -15.19
C ALA A 289 0.39 13.96 -14.68
N ASP A 290 0.54 13.67 -13.39
CA ASP A 290 1.83 13.34 -12.81
C ASP A 290 2.36 11.98 -13.30
N VAL A 291 1.49 10.99 -13.57
CA VAL A 291 1.86 9.75 -14.27
C VAL A 291 2.49 10.09 -15.64
N TRP A 292 1.87 10.99 -16.42
CA TRP A 292 2.46 11.41 -17.68
C TRP A 292 3.83 12.08 -17.48
N PHE A 293 3.94 13.03 -16.57
CA PHE A 293 5.20 13.75 -16.35
C PHE A 293 6.36 12.82 -15.92
N ASN A 294 6.10 11.80 -15.13
CA ASN A 294 7.13 10.90 -14.61
C ASN A 294 7.40 9.70 -15.53
N ASP A 295 6.36 9.17 -16.23
CA ASP A 295 6.43 7.88 -16.91
C ASP A 295 6.37 7.96 -18.43
N GLN A 296 6.21 9.14 -19.06
CA GLN A 296 6.16 9.28 -20.53
C GLN A 296 7.36 8.64 -21.26
N LYS A 297 8.53 8.60 -20.62
CA LYS A 297 9.73 7.94 -21.14
C LYS A 297 9.58 6.43 -21.36
N TYR A 298 8.54 5.82 -20.77
CA TYR A 298 8.23 4.40 -20.89
C TYR A 298 7.11 4.10 -21.89
N ALA A 299 6.39 5.13 -22.39
CA ALA A 299 5.20 4.97 -23.21
C ALA A 299 5.46 4.17 -24.51
N ASP A 300 6.66 4.27 -25.08
CA ASP A 300 7.03 3.59 -26.35
C ASP A 300 7.92 2.36 -26.14
N LYS A 301 8.30 2.03 -24.90
CA LYS A 301 9.28 0.95 -24.65
C LYS A 301 8.68 -0.42 -24.91
N LYS A 302 9.44 -1.27 -25.64
CA LYS A 302 9.12 -2.70 -25.78
C LYS A 302 9.21 -3.35 -24.40
N GLY A 303 8.25 -4.23 -24.04
CA GLY A 303 8.16 -4.85 -22.72
C GLY A 303 7.24 -4.11 -21.72
N VAL A 304 6.86 -2.85 -22.01
CA VAL A 304 5.78 -2.16 -21.28
C VAL A 304 4.43 -2.59 -21.86
N ARG A 305 3.48 -2.91 -21.00
CA ARG A 305 2.16 -3.46 -21.38
C ARG A 305 1.27 -2.39 -22.03
N GLY A 306 0.41 -2.83 -22.97
CA GLY A 306 -0.46 -1.91 -23.73
C GLY A 306 -1.41 -1.10 -22.85
N ALA A 307 -2.02 -1.73 -21.83
CA ALA A 307 -2.88 -1.02 -20.88
C ALA A 307 -2.10 0.09 -20.12
N THR A 308 -0.89 -0.21 -19.66
CA THR A 308 0.00 0.74 -19.00
C THR A 308 0.34 1.92 -19.91
N LYS A 309 0.76 1.65 -21.15
CA LYS A 309 1.02 2.70 -22.17
C LYS A 309 -0.19 3.59 -22.39
N THR A 310 -1.39 2.99 -22.46
CA THR A 310 -2.62 3.74 -22.65
C THR A 310 -2.90 4.65 -21.45
N ILE A 311 -2.74 4.18 -20.22
CA ILE A 311 -2.94 5.01 -19.01
C ILE A 311 -1.92 6.15 -18.94
N ILE A 312 -0.63 5.87 -19.22
CA ILE A 312 0.40 6.93 -19.29
C ILE A 312 0.00 8.00 -20.32
N ASN A 313 -0.42 7.58 -21.52
CA ASN A 313 -0.82 8.53 -22.58
C ASN A 313 -2.12 9.30 -22.25
N LEU A 314 -3.07 8.69 -21.53
CA LEU A 314 -4.26 9.41 -21.03
C LEU A 314 -3.87 10.54 -20.08
N GLY A 315 -2.83 10.39 -19.28
CA GLY A 315 -2.31 11.43 -18.41
C GLY A 315 -1.88 12.69 -19.15
N LYS A 316 -1.49 12.58 -20.44
CA LYS A 316 -1.19 13.75 -21.30
C LYS A 316 -2.38 14.67 -21.47
N LEU A 317 -3.60 14.12 -21.51
CA LEU A 317 -4.82 14.93 -21.67
C LEU A 317 -5.09 15.80 -20.43
N ASP A 318 -4.76 15.28 -19.24
CA ASP A 318 -4.92 16.01 -17.98
C ASP A 318 -3.75 16.96 -17.67
N SER A 319 -2.61 16.84 -18.36
CA SER A 319 -1.38 17.62 -18.12
C SER A 319 -1.42 19.09 -18.58
N THR A 320 -2.60 19.60 -18.95
CA THR A 320 -2.85 20.92 -19.50
C THR A 320 -3.40 21.90 -18.44
N ASN A 321 -4.36 22.72 -18.83
CA ASN A 321 -5.01 23.70 -17.95
C ASN A 321 -5.78 23.03 -16.79
N ASN A 322 -6.36 21.85 -17.00
CA ASN A 322 -7.07 21.09 -15.96
C ASN A 322 -6.19 20.81 -14.74
N TYR A 323 -4.93 20.42 -14.98
CA TYR A 323 -3.94 20.18 -13.92
C TYR A 323 -3.65 21.43 -13.08
N LYS A 324 -3.40 22.57 -13.75
CA LYS A 324 -3.12 23.84 -13.06
C LYS A 324 -4.31 24.30 -12.23
N ASP A 325 -5.52 24.15 -12.75
CA ASP A 325 -6.73 24.55 -12.05
C ASP A 325 -7.07 23.61 -10.90
N ALA A 326 -6.81 22.30 -11.03
CA ALA A 326 -6.90 21.36 -9.93
C ALA A 326 -5.96 21.76 -8.79
N LEU A 327 -4.67 22.01 -9.08
CA LEU A 327 -3.70 22.43 -8.07
C LEU A 327 -4.07 23.74 -7.35
N LYS A 328 -4.66 24.72 -8.06
CA LYS A 328 -5.17 25.95 -7.43
C LYS A 328 -6.25 25.65 -6.38
N ARG A 329 -7.10 24.64 -6.61
CA ARG A 329 -8.17 24.25 -5.69
C ARG A 329 -7.69 23.43 -4.49
N GLN A 330 -6.47 22.87 -4.53
CA GLN A 330 -5.94 22.00 -3.45
C GLN A 330 -5.91 22.71 -2.09
N ALA A 331 -5.44 23.96 -2.04
CA ALA A 331 -5.37 24.71 -0.79
C ALA A 331 -6.76 25.00 -0.19
N ALA A 332 -7.76 25.27 -1.04
CA ALA A 332 -9.14 25.44 -0.61
C ALA A 332 -9.71 24.14 -0.04
N TRP A 333 -9.47 22.99 -0.70
CA TRP A 333 -9.86 21.69 -0.20
C TRP A 333 -9.24 21.34 1.16
N GLN A 334 -7.94 21.60 1.31
CA GLN A 334 -7.25 21.43 2.60
C GLN A 334 -7.85 22.32 3.69
N HIS A 335 -8.24 23.57 3.33
CA HIS A 335 -8.93 24.46 4.27
C HIS A 335 -10.29 23.90 4.66
N ASP A 336 -11.11 23.44 3.72
CA ASP A 336 -12.43 22.87 3.99
C ASP A 336 -12.35 21.66 4.93
N LEU A 337 -11.39 20.77 4.73
CA LEU A 337 -11.14 19.66 5.65
C LEU A 337 -10.78 20.14 7.07
N ARG A 338 -9.92 21.15 7.19
CA ARG A 338 -9.60 21.73 8.50
C ARG A 338 -10.83 22.29 9.20
N GLN A 339 -11.81 22.88 8.47
CA GLN A 339 -13.07 23.35 9.08
C GLN A 339 -13.95 22.18 9.56
N VAL A 340 -14.04 21.10 8.80
CA VAL A 340 -14.77 19.89 9.20
C VAL A 340 -14.15 19.27 10.45
N PHE A 341 -12.83 19.16 10.51
CA PHE A 341 -12.11 18.61 11.67
C PHE A 341 -12.19 19.48 12.97
N LYS A 342 -12.76 20.67 12.92
CA LYS A 342 -13.17 21.39 14.16
C LYS A 342 -14.40 20.77 14.80
N LYS A 343 -15.27 20.13 14.01
CA LYS A 343 -16.55 19.55 14.42
C LYS A 343 -16.46 18.05 14.70
N VAL A 344 -15.57 17.33 14.00
CA VAL A 344 -15.39 15.88 14.09
C VAL A 344 -13.92 15.54 14.27
N ASP A 345 -13.64 14.36 14.81
CA ASP A 345 -12.27 13.88 15.01
C ASP A 345 -11.80 13.09 13.80
N PHE A 346 -12.71 12.31 13.17
CA PHE A 346 -12.45 11.57 11.94
C PHE A 346 -13.63 11.68 10.98
N ILE A 347 -13.36 11.49 9.68
CA ILE A 347 -14.39 11.30 8.65
C ILE A 347 -14.47 9.82 8.31
N ALA A 348 -15.67 9.25 8.27
CA ALA A 348 -15.93 7.85 7.94
C ALA A 348 -16.74 7.73 6.67
N LEU A 349 -16.27 6.88 5.76
CA LEU A 349 -16.94 6.52 4.51
C LEU A 349 -16.42 5.14 4.04
N PRO A 350 -17.10 4.45 3.09
CA PRO A 350 -16.55 3.22 2.55
C PRO A 350 -15.30 3.50 1.70
N THR A 351 -14.31 2.60 1.77
CA THR A 351 -13.13 2.66 0.90
C THR A 351 -13.54 2.47 -0.56
N LEU A 352 -14.46 1.54 -0.81
CA LEU A 352 -15.07 1.23 -2.10
C LEU A 352 -16.59 1.38 -2.03
N GLN A 353 -17.20 1.95 -3.06
CA GLN A 353 -18.66 2.07 -3.18
C GLN A 353 -19.35 0.74 -3.44
N LYS A 354 -18.64 -0.25 -3.95
CA LYS A 354 -19.10 -1.59 -4.28
C LYS A 354 -18.12 -2.64 -3.80
N LEU A 355 -18.56 -3.86 -3.64
CA LEU A 355 -17.66 -4.98 -3.37
C LEU A 355 -16.63 -5.12 -4.52
N PRO A 356 -15.43 -5.67 -4.23
CA PRO A 356 -14.41 -5.89 -5.24
C PRO A 356 -14.98 -6.66 -6.44
N PRO A 357 -14.81 -6.18 -7.68
CA PRO A 357 -15.31 -6.89 -8.84
C PRO A 357 -14.47 -8.13 -9.12
N LYS A 358 -15.05 -9.06 -9.88
CA LYS A 358 -14.30 -10.18 -10.46
C LYS A 358 -13.56 -9.72 -11.70
N PHE A 359 -12.44 -10.37 -12.01
CA PHE A 359 -11.81 -10.16 -13.31
C PHE A 359 -12.79 -10.57 -14.42
N PRO A 360 -12.98 -9.74 -15.45
CA PRO A 360 -13.81 -10.09 -16.59
C PRO A 360 -13.19 -11.26 -17.36
N PHE A 361 -14.04 -12.14 -17.90
CA PHE A 361 -13.58 -13.30 -18.67
C PHE A 361 -12.88 -12.88 -19.98
N PHE A 362 -13.44 -11.86 -20.65
CA PHE A 362 -12.85 -11.21 -21.83
C PHE A 362 -12.64 -9.70 -21.54
N GLY A 363 -11.68 -9.08 -22.24
CA GLY A 363 -11.54 -7.63 -22.23
C GLY A 363 -11.02 -7.05 -20.93
N ARG A 364 -9.88 -7.53 -20.43
CA ARG A 364 -9.10 -6.87 -19.36
C ARG A 364 -8.52 -5.57 -19.90
N THR A 365 -9.39 -4.59 -20.11
CA THR A 365 -9.11 -3.37 -20.84
C THR A 365 -8.90 -2.21 -19.87
N VAL A 366 -8.37 -1.13 -20.39
CA VAL A 366 -8.32 0.19 -19.72
C VAL A 366 -9.69 0.59 -19.18
N VAL A 367 -10.79 0.25 -19.87
CA VAL A 367 -12.16 0.52 -19.40
C VAL A 367 -12.44 -0.15 -18.05
N PHE A 368 -12.03 -1.40 -17.87
CA PHE A 368 -12.18 -2.09 -16.57
C PHE A 368 -11.37 -1.41 -15.47
N GLU A 369 -10.12 -1.03 -15.75
CA GLU A 369 -9.29 -0.30 -14.78
C GLU A 369 -9.93 1.04 -14.37
N LEU A 370 -10.47 1.80 -15.34
CA LEU A 370 -11.18 3.05 -15.07
C LEU A 370 -12.48 2.83 -14.29
N GLN A 371 -13.23 1.75 -14.56
CA GLN A 371 -14.42 1.40 -13.79
C GLN A 371 -14.07 1.12 -12.32
N VAL A 372 -13.05 0.31 -12.07
CA VAL A 372 -12.59 0.02 -10.70
C VAL A 372 -12.10 1.31 -10.03
N PHE A 373 -11.33 2.13 -10.74
CA PHE A 373 -10.82 3.41 -10.23
C PHE A 373 -11.95 4.37 -9.82
N ASN A 374 -13.05 4.35 -10.55
CA ASN A 374 -14.21 5.22 -10.26
C ASN A 374 -15.04 4.76 -9.06
N THR A 375 -14.88 3.51 -8.59
CA THR A 375 -15.62 3.02 -7.41
C THR A 375 -14.90 3.28 -6.09
N GLN A 376 -13.66 3.78 -6.10
CA GLN A 376 -12.89 4.06 -4.89
C GLN A 376 -13.11 5.48 -4.38
N ASN A 377 -13.11 5.66 -3.07
CA ASN A 377 -13.33 6.94 -2.38
C ASN A 377 -12.04 7.47 -1.74
N THR A 378 -10.92 7.34 -2.40
CA THR A 378 -9.59 7.50 -1.78
C THR A 378 -8.83 8.74 -2.23
N THR A 379 -9.04 9.19 -3.47
CA THR A 379 -8.17 10.19 -4.11
C THR A 379 -8.31 11.59 -3.51
N ALA A 380 -9.52 11.98 -3.03
CA ALA A 380 -9.71 13.24 -2.32
C ALA A 380 -8.82 13.37 -1.08
N VAL A 381 -8.54 12.24 -0.41
CA VAL A 381 -7.65 12.18 0.76
C VAL A 381 -6.19 12.37 0.36
N ASN A 382 -5.74 11.75 -0.74
CA ASN A 382 -4.39 11.98 -1.28
C ASN A 382 -4.23 13.46 -1.64
N PHE A 383 -5.21 14.03 -2.32
CA PHE A 383 -5.20 15.42 -2.76
C PHE A 383 -5.12 16.42 -1.60
N ALA A 384 -5.70 16.07 -0.44
CA ALA A 384 -5.54 16.85 0.79
C ALA A 384 -4.20 16.61 1.50
N GLY A 385 -3.59 15.44 1.30
CA GLY A 385 -2.40 14.99 2.02
C GLY A 385 -2.67 14.47 3.43
N ASN A 386 -3.91 14.18 3.78
CA ASN A 386 -4.31 13.66 5.10
C ASN A 386 -4.02 12.16 5.24
N PRO A 387 -3.84 11.63 6.46
CA PRO A 387 -3.76 10.20 6.70
C PRO A 387 -5.14 9.54 6.58
N ALA A 388 -5.16 8.28 6.15
CA ALA A 388 -6.39 7.50 6.13
C ALA A 388 -6.13 6.01 6.34
N LEU A 389 -6.95 5.39 7.17
CA LEU A 389 -6.98 3.99 7.48
C LEU A 389 -8.11 3.31 6.68
N ALA A 390 -7.79 2.28 5.92
CA ALA A 390 -8.77 1.32 5.41
C ALA A 390 -8.73 0.07 6.29
N MET A 391 -9.88 -0.36 6.79
CA MET A 391 -9.99 -1.54 7.63
C MET A 391 -11.20 -2.39 7.24
N PRO A 392 -11.09 -3.72 7.27
CA PRO A 392 -12.18 -4.61 6.89
C PRO A 392 -13.33 -4.53 7.89
N ILE A 393 -14.57 -4.47 7.39
CA ILE A 393 -15.80 -4.56 8.17
C ILE A 393 -16.57 -5.78 7.68
N PRO A 394 -16.96 -6.72 8.56
CA PRO A 394 -17.81 -7.83 8.18
C PRO A 394 -19.13 -7.34 7.62
N MET A 395 -19.59 -7.95 6.54
CA MET A 395 -20.87 -7.67 5.94
C MET A 395 -21.66 -8.98 5.80
N PRO A 396 -22.81 -9.12 6.47
CA PRO A 396 -23.62 -10.32 6.33
C PRO A 396 -24.21 -10.40 4.92
N VAL A 397 -23.92 -11.49 4.20
CA VAL A 397 -24.51 -11.80 2.89
C VAL A 397 -25.12 -13.18 2.95
N LYS A 398 -26.28 -13.37 2.30
CA LYS A 398 -26.88 -14.69 2.13
C LYS A 398 -25.94 -15.57 1.29
N GLY A 399 -25.31 -16.59 1.92
CA GLY A 399 -24.42 -17.55 1.26
C GLY A 399 -23.14 -17.85 2.05
N LYS A 400 -22.38 -18.84 1.59
CA LYS A 400 -21.20 -19.41 2.29
C LYS A 400 -19.94 -18.53 2.26
N THR A 401 -19.94 -17.42 1.54
CA THR A 401 -18.80 -16.48 1.49
C THR A 401 -19.25 -15.17 2.08
N VAL A 402 -18.63 -14.74 3.14
CA VAL A 402 -18.85 -13.42 3.75
C VAL A 402 -17.98 -12.43 2.98
N PRO A 403 -18.50 -11.67 2.03
CA PRO A 403 -17.72 -10.60 1.44
C PRO A 403 -17.44 -9.57 2.52
N VAL A 404 -16.21 -9.12 2.56
CA VAL A 404 -15.77 -8.08 3.48
C VAL A 404 -15.88 -6.75 2.75
N THR A 405 -16.53 -5.78 3.37
CA THR A 405 -16.40 -4.38 2.94
C THR A 405 -15.30 -3.69 3.74
N SER A 406 -14.99 -2.45 3.42
CA SER A 406 -13.91 -1.71 4.07
C SER A 406 -14.38 -0.32 4.47
N LEU A 407 -14.27 -0.03 5.76
CA LEU A 407 -14.40 1.30 6.31
C LEU A 407 -13.11 2.09 6.06
N GLN A 408 -13.22 3.29 5.50
CA GLN A 408 -12.16 4.27 5.48
C GLN A 408 -12.39 5.30 6.58
N LEU A 409 -11.42 5.45 7.49
CA LEU A 409 -11.34 6.57 8.43
C LEU A 409 -10.29 7.56 7.93
N VAL A 410 -10.64 8.83 7.86
CA VAL A 410 -9.73 9.92 7.49
C VAL A 410 -9.47 10.78 8.70
N GLY A 411 -8.19 11.02 9.01
CA GLY A 411 -7.75 11.83 10.13
C GLY A 411 -7.26 13.22 9.72
N ARG A 412 -6.98 14.06 10.74
CA ARG A 412 -6.22 15.30 10.53
C ARG A 412 -4.81 14.95 10.06
N ARG A 413 -4.12 15.89 9.45
CA ARG A 413 -2.70 15.71 9.16
C ARG A 413 -1.94 15.40 10.45
N LEU A 414 -1.05 14.41 10.40
CA LEU A 414 -0.21 13.95 11.52
C LEU A 414 -1.01 13.37 12.71
N SER A 415 -2.18 12.78 12.46
CA SER A 415 -2.98 12.08 13.46
C SER A 415 -3.04 10.56 13.25
N GLU A 416 -1.97 9.97 12.79
CA GLU A 416 -1.88 8.52 12.54
C GLU A 416 -2.12 7.70 13.80
N ALA A 417 -1.58 8.14 14.94
CA ALA A 417 -1.71 7.45 16.22
C ALA A 417 -3.16 7.41 16.70
N GLU A 418 -3.85 8.56 16.67
CA GLU A 418 -5.26 8.68 17.04
C GLU A 418 -6.16 7.91 16.05
N LEU A 419 -5.80 7.92 14.76
CA LEU A 419 -6.51 7.20 13.72
C LEU A 419 -6.42 5.69 13.94
N LEU A 420 -5.24 5.15 14.27
CA LEU A 420 -5.05 3.74 14.60
C LEU A 420 -5.73 3.37 15.93
N ASN A 421 -5.79 4.26 16.92
CA ASN A 421 -6.57 4.04 18.14
C ASN A 421 -8.07 3.91 17.83
N ALA A 422 -8.63 4.78 16.97
CA ALA A 422 -10.03 4.65 16.53
C ALA A 422 -10.26 3.31 15.80
N GLY A 423 -9.32 2.89 14.95
CA GLY A 423 -9.32 1.56 14.30
C GLY A 423 -9.35 0.42 15.32
N ARG A 424 -8.49 0.46 16.35
CA ARG A 424 -8.45 -0.54 17.45
C ARG A 424 -9.80 -0.65 18.17
N LEU A 425 -10.44 0.47 18.44
CA LEU A 425 -11.75 0.49 19.12
C LEU A 425 -12.83 -0.18 18.25
N ILE A 426 -12.74 -0.05 16.92
CA ILE A 426 -13.65 -0.73 15.98
C ILE A 426 -13.31 -2.22 15.90
N GLU A 427 -12.03 -2.59 15.79
CA GLU A 427 -11.55 -3.97 15.66
C GLU A 427 -11.93 -4.84 16.86
N ALA A 428 -11.81 -4.35 18.08
CA ALA A 428 -12.18 -5.05 19.32
C ALA A 428 -13.65 -5.53 19.36
N ALA A 429 -14.53 -5.04 18.47
CA ALA A 429 -15.89 -5.54 18.31
C ALA A 429 -15.95 -6.87 17.56
N ARG A 430 -15.04 -7.09 16.62
CA ARG A 430 -15.00 -8.29 15.78
C ARG A 430 -14.70 -9.53 16.61
N THR A 431 -13.69 -9.45 17.48
CA THR A 431 -13.29 -10.55 18.37
C THR A 431 -14.34 -10.93 19.40
N GLN A 432 -15.22 -10.03 19.81
CA GLN A 432 -16.32 -10.34 20.75
C GLN A 432 -17.54 -10.94 20.04
N ALA A 433 -17.86 -10.50 18.83
CA ALA A 433 -18.96 -11.04 18.04
C ALA A 433 -18.67 -12.47 17.54
N ASP A 434 -17.42 -12.71 17.11
CA ASP A 434 -16.99 -14.05 16.65
C ASP A 434 -16.95 -15.08 17.78
N ARG A 435 -16.67 -14.67 19.04
CA ARG A 435 -16.71 -15.56 20.23
C ARG A 435 -18.12 -15.80 20.79
N GLY A 436 -19.10 -15.02 20.39
CA GLY A 436 -20.50 -15.20 20.77
C GLY A 436 -21.33 -15.99 19.75
N ALA A 437 -20.72 -16.37 18.62
CA ALA A 437 -21.34 -17.16 17.55
C ALA A 437 -20.83 -18.62 17.49
N GLU A 438 -19.84 -19.00 18.33
CA GLU A 438 -19.45 -20.38 18.62
C GLU A 438 -20.21 -20.88 19.88
#